data_77f97a6618fe3c10fbbc34f8bc7e7d81
#
_entry.id   77f97a6618fe3c10fbbc34f8bc7e7d81
#
_cell.length_a   1.000
_cell.length_b   1.000
_cell.length_c   1.000
_cell.angle_alpha   90.00
_cell.angle_beta   90.00
_cell.angle_gamma   90.00
#
_symmetry.space_group_name_H-M   'P 1'
#
loop_
_entity.id
_entity.type
_entity.pdbx_description
1 polymer ?
#
loop_
_entity_poly.entity_id
_entity_poly.type
_entity_poly.pdbx_seq_one_letter_code
_entity_poly.pdbx_strand_id
1 'polypeptide(L)'
;MGVPSVRDGRGISGCLTLSIILIFLTGWVVGQPDFAAPLNNVSVPVGRDATFSCMVNDLGGYRTSAGRKDALQVGWVKADTKAIQAIHKHVITHNSRVSVSHSDHNTWMLHIRGVQEEDRGPYMCQINTDPMRSQIGYLEVTVPPEIEDNRSSTDVMVPEGSNAPIVCRAKGYPPPKITWTREDQKPIVMRTNDPAMPKIKKLSYEGEVLNLTQITRSDMGPYLCIANNSVPPIVSKRIMVEVHFRPVIHVPNQLIGVPLGSSAKLECNLEASPKSIQYWTRDTGEMLISNNEYSVQESLTNFYMTRMTLTISSFKPHHKGVYFCTAKNSLGETQGKIKVYEIELPTEEPAMVEENEDFGQPGGRGGGGAGGGHSPVEFSNEIPYGPRSREDTSTRHEDIVTRGQVTHPRPNHRTPSQPPTDKKRHPHHAMGEQGDSRPSRPPWWDWDQSTTSEVLRIDHSALLVLLCLVGNVLV
;
A
#
# COMPACT_ATOMS: atom_id res chain seq x y z
N MET A 1 -88.76 -37.98 57.49
CA MET A 1 -88.03 -37.27 58.55
C MET A 1 -86.57 -37.33 58.21
N GLY A 2 -86.02 -36.31 57.69
CA GLY A 2 -84.63 -36.26 57.25
C GLY A 2 -84.19 -34.80 57.24
N VAL A 3 -83.28 -34.46 58.10
CA VAL A 3 -82.71 -33.15 58.30
C VAL A 3 -81.66 -32.86 57.23
N PRO A 4 -81.61 -31.71 56.55
CA PRO A 4 -80.53 -31.38 55.61
C PRO A 4 -79.30 -30.83 56.32
N SER A 5 -78.14 -31.38 55.99
CA SER A 5 -76.81 -30.96 56.44
C SER A 5 -76.41 -29.65 55.77
N VAL A 6 -76.09 -28.63 56.55
CA VAL A 6 -75.51 -27.36 56.13
C VAL A 6 -74.03 -27.56 55.85
N ARG A 7 -73.60 -27.35 54.59
CA ARG A 7 -72.17 -27.30 54.19
C ARG A 7 -71.60 -25.91 54.48
N ASP A 8 -70.59 -25.90 55.31
CA ASP A 8 -69.78 -24.71 55.66
C ASP A 8 -69.05 -24.13 54.51
N GLY A 9 -69.41 -22.93 54.11
CA GLY A 9 -68.79 -22.15 53.00
C GLY A 9 -67.54 -21.36 53.38
N ARG A 10 -66.61 -21.87 54.20
CA ARG A 10 -65.49 -21.10 54.73
C ARG A 10 -64.17 -21.30 54.01
N GLY A 11 -64.11 -22.10 52.98
CA GLY A 11 -62.84 -22.42 52.32
C GLY A 11 -62.39 -21.47 51.16
N ILE A 12 -63.36 -20.79 50.55
CA ILE A 12 -63.08 -20.00 49.30
C ILE A 12 -62.72 -18.55 49.60
N SER A 13 -63.22 -18.00 50.74
CA SER A 13 -62.92 -16.60 51.08
C SER A 13 -61.45 -16.37 51.53
N GLY A 14 -60.84 -17.40 52.16
CA GLY A 14 -59.46 -17.28 52.63
C GLY A 14 -58.41 -17.27 51.51
N CYS A 15 -58.68 -17.96 50.42
CA CYS A 15 -57.74 -18.03 49.27
C CYS A 15 -57.76 -16.72 48.46
N LEU A 16 -58.91 -16.09 48.27
CA LEU A 16 -59.01 -14.82 47.55
C LEU A 16 -58.42 -13.67 48.34
N THR A 17 -58.54 -13.63 49.66
CA THR A 17 -57.92 -12.59 50.50
C THR A 17 -56.41 -12.74 50.58
N LEU A 18 -55.86 -13.97 50.62
CA LEU A 18 -54.44 -14.19 50.57
C LEU A 18 -53.85 -13.83 49.18
N SER A 19 -54.53 -14.09 48.08
CA SER A 19 -54.13 -13.69 46.75
C SER A 19 -54.13 -12.19 46.56
N ILE A 20 -55.12 -11.47 47.09
CA ILE A 20 -55.13 -10.01 47.00
C ILE A 20 -54.08 -9.38 47.90
N ILE A 21 -53.77 -9.94 49.06
CA ILE A 21 -52.68 -9.50 49.93
C ILE A 21 -51.32 -9.79 49.28
N LEU A 22 -51.15 -10.92 48.57
CA LEU A 22 -49.93 -11.17 47.82
C LEU A 22 -49.73 -10.20 46.63
N ILE A 23 -50.80 -9.80 45.94
CA ILE A 23 -50.76 -8.81 44.86
C ILE A 23 -50.46 -7.40 45.41
N PHE A 24 -50.88 -7.06 46.58
CA PHE A 24 -50.52 -5.81 47.25
C PHE A 24 -49.12 -5.83 47.88
N LEU A 25 -48.58 -7.01 48.22
CA LEU A 25 -47.22 -7.18 48.71
C LEU A 25 -46.18 -7.29 47.59
N THR A 26 -46.59 -7.57 46.36
CA THR A 26 -45.75 -7.33 45.16
C THR A 26 -45.72 -5.83 44.86
N GLY A 27 -45.37 -5.08 45.89
CA GLY A 27 -45.12 -3.64 45.77
C GLY A 27 -44.21 -3.41 44.59
N TRP A 28 -44.57 -2.45 43.81
CA TRP A 28 -43.88 -1.92 42.67
C TRP A 28 -42.36 -2.15 42.81
N VAL A 29 -41.84 -3.20 42.14
CA VAL A 29 -40.41 -3.37 41.94
C VAL A 29 -40.02 -2.22 41.03
N VAL A 30 -39.68 -1.09 41.63
CA VAL A 30 -39.05 0.01 40.89
C VAL A 30 -37.80 -0.59 40.29
N GLY A 31 -37.75 -0.74 38.98
CA GLY A 31 -36.61 -1.28 38.26
C GLY A 31 -35.36 -0.53 38.69
N GLN A 32 -34.31 -1.26 39.04
CA GLN A 32 -33.00 -0.63 39.27
C GLN A 32 -32.47 -0.13 37.92
N PRO A 33 -31.91 1.08 37.87
CA PRO A 33 -31.26 1.56 36.64
C PRO A 33 -30.21 0.58 36.13
N ASP A 34 -30.29 0.26 34.87
CA ASP A 34 -29.38 -0.65 34.21
C ASP A 34 -29.02 -0.15 32.80
N PHE A 35 -27.91 -0.64 32.28
CA PHE A 35 -27.54 -0.34 30.92
C PHE A 35 -28.41 -1.11 29.94
N ALA A 36 -28.98 -0.39 28.97
CA ALA A 36 -29.83 -0.98 27.93
C ALA A 36 -28.99 -1.75 26.87
N ALA A 37 -27.75 -1.35 26.68
CA ALA A 37 -26.83 -1.96 25.72
C ALA A 37 -25.36 -1.80 26.19
N PRO A 38 -24.46 -2.67 25.79
CA PRO A 38 -23.03 -2.52 26.07
C PRO A 38 -22.46 -1.26 25.41
N LEU A 39 -21.50 -0.63 26.08
CA LEU A 39 -20.77 0.51 25.52
C LEU A 39 -19.80 0.02 24.40
N ASN A 40 -20.05 0.44 23.17
CA ASN A 40 -19.27 0.01 22.03
C ASN A 40 -17.86 0.63 22.00
N ASN A 41 -16.90 -0.11 21.44
CA ASN A 41 -15.61 0.44 21.08
C ASN A 41 -15.76 1.36 19.85
N VAL A 42 -14.97 2.43 19.83
CA VAL A 42 -14.97 3.43 18.77
C VAL A 42 -13.58 3.50 18.16
N SER A 43 -13.46 3.30 16.84
CA SER A 43 -12.19 3.43 16.10
C SER A 43 -12.33 4.58 15.11
N VAL A 44 -11.46 5.59 15.23
CA VAL A 44 -11.45 6.78 14.36
C VAL A 44 -10.03 7.20 14.01
N PRO A 45 -9.80 7.76 12.81
CA PRO A 45 -8.54 8.37 12.46
C PRO A 45 -8.29 9.64 13.28
N VAL A 46 -7.00 9.91 13.55
CA VAL A 46 -6.55 11.16 14.19
C VAL A 46 -7.13 12.38 13.45
N GLY A 47 -7.57 13.39 14.20
CA GLY A 47 -8.20 14.60 13.68
C GLY A 47 -9.70 14.48 13.34
N ARG A 48 -10.31 13.29 13.45
CA ARG A 48 -11.76 13.08 13.29
C ARG A 48 -12.47 13.14 14.65
N ASP A 49 -13.80 13.20 14.62
CA ASP A 49 -14.62 13.25 15.81
C ASP A 49 -15.03 11.83 16.24
N ALA A 50 -14.95 11.57 17.54
CA ALA A 50 -15.41 10.32 18.16
C ALA A 50 -16.66 10.58 19.01
N THR A 51 -17.58 9.61 19.05
CA THR A 51 -18.77 9.67 19.88
C THR A 51 -19.02 8.32 20.55
N PHE A 52 -19.10 8.33 21.87
CA PHE A 52 -19.60 7.20 22.66
C PHE A 52 -21.08 7.41 22.97
N SER A 53 -21.87 6.33 22.94
CA SER A 53 -23.28 6.34 23.24
C SER A 53 -23.57 5.37 24.41
N CYS A 54 -23.97 5.89 25.53
CA CYS A 54 -24.36 5.13 26.73
C CYS A 54 -25.87 5.16 26.91
N MET A 55 -26.51 3.99 26.85
CA MET A 55 -27.95 3.85 27.00
C MET A 55 -28.26 3.31 28.37
N VAL A 56 -29.11 4.04 29.15
CA VAL A 56 -29.47 3.72 30.53
C VAL A 56 -30.97 3.69 30.67
N ASN A 57 -31.53 2.57 31.13
CA ASN A 57 -32.93 2.42 31.42
C ASN A 57 -33.25 2.83 32.89
N ASP A 58 -34.48 3.28 33.15
CA ASP A 58 -35.07 3.52 34.47
C ASP A 58 -34.37 4.56 35.37
N LEU A 59 -33.69 5.55 34.72
CA LEU A 59 -33.07 6.66 35.46
C LEU A 59 -34.02 7.48 36.35
N GLY A 60 -35.32 7.50 36.05
CA GLY A 60 -36.29 8.41 36.68
C GLY A 60 -36.92 7.93 37.99
N GLY A 61 -36.74 6.68 38.44
CA GLY A 61 -37.49 6.05 39.51
C GLY A 61 -36.71 5.55 40.72
N TYR A 62 -35.41 5.59 40.68
CA TYR A 62 -34.54 4.98 41.71
C TYR A 62 -34.59 5.76 43.04
N ARG A 63 -34.81 5.03 44.16
CA ARG A 63 -34.67 5.55 45.52
C ARG A 63 -33.50 4.83 46.18
N THR A 64 -32.58 5.57 46.77
CA THR A 64 -31.53 4.99 47.61
C THR A 64 -32.16 4.36 48.85
N SER A 65 -31.46 3.40 49.46
CA SER A 65 -31.87 2.74 50.74
C SER A 65 -32.14 3.71 51.88
N ALA A 66 -31.64 4.95 51.78
CA ALA A 66 -31.89 6.04 52.72
C ALA A 66 -33.20 6.85 52.42
N GLY A 67 -33.99 6.46 51.42
CA GLY A 67 -35.26 7.11 51.09
C GLY A 67 -35.14 8.48 50.41
N ARG A 68 -33.92 8.96 50.13
CA ARG A 68 -33.67 10.19 49.38
C ARG A 68 -33.84 9.92 47.87
N LYS A 69 -34.53 10.82 47.17
CA LYS A 69 -34.53 10.90 45.72
C LYS A 69 -33.22 11.60 45.29
N ASP A 70 -32.11 10.91 45.40
CA ASP A 70 -30.87 11.44 44.81
C ASP A 70 -31.02 11.35 43.29
N ALA A 71 -30.85 12.50 42.61
CA ALA A 71 -30.93 12.53 41.17
C ALA A 71 -29.83 11.62 40.61
N LEU A 72 -30.24 10.55 39.94
CA LEU A 72 -29.30 9.67 39.27
C LEU A 72 -28.54 10.46 38.19
N GLN A 73 -27.25 10.27 38.18
CA GLN A 73 -26.34 10.97 37.25
C GLN A 73 -25.54 9.95 36.47
N VAL A 74 -25.43 10.21 35.18
CA VAL A 74 -24.51 9.49 34.30
C VAL A 74 -23.19 10.25 34.24
N GLY A 75 -22.11 9.56 34.56
CA GLY A 75 -20.74 10.10 34.52
C GLY A 75 -19.95 9.51 33.38
N TRP A 76 -19.13 10.35 32.73
CA TRP A 76 -18.12 9.94 31.79
C TRP A 76 -16.72 10.11 32.38
N VAL A 77 -15.92 9.05 32.35
CA VAL A 77 -14.60 9.03 32.94
C VAL A 77 -13.61 8.43 31.93
N LYS A 78 -12.45 9.04 31.75
CA LYS A 78 -11.33 8.39 31.04
C LYS A 78 -10.71 7.41 32.05
N ALA A 79 -10.87 6.10 31.82
CA ALA A 79 -10.70 5.10 32.86
C ALA A 79 -9.22 4.85 33.22
N ASP A 80 -8.29 5.02 32.28
CA ASP A 80 -6.83 4.91 32.50
C ASP A 80 -6.29 5.98 33.44
N THR A 81 -6.72 7.23 33.24
CA THR A 81 -6.28 8.40 34.04
C THR A 81 -7.20 8.68 35.22
N LYS A 82 -8.38 8.03 35.29
CA LYS A 82 -9.46 8.29 36.24
C LYS A 82 -9.98 9.73 36.15
N ALA A 83 -9.74 10.42 35.04
CA ALA A 83 -10.14 11.80 34.82
C ALA A 83 -11.63 11.87 34.44
N ILE A 84 -12.40 12.61 35.23
CA ILE A 84 -13.81 12.85 34.97
C ILE A 84 -13.93 13.78 33.77
N GLN A 85 -14.61 13.32 32.72
CA GLN A 85 -14.87 14.10 31.53
C GLN A 85 -16.14 14.93 31.66
N ALA A 86 -17.20 14.30 32.13
CA ALA A 86 -18.47 14.98 32.30
C ALA A 86 -19.36 14.28 33.35
N ILE A 87 -20.27 15.02 33.95
CA ILE A 87 -21.29 14.51 34.83
C ILE A 87 -22.64 15.02 34.32
N HIS A 88 -23.53 14.10 33.98
CA HIS A 88 -24.85 14.38 33.41
C HIS A 88 -24.74 15.30 32.16
N LYS A 89 -25.22 16.53 32.21
CA LYS A 89 -25.14 17.53 31.12
C LYS A 89 -23.95 18.49 31.23
N HIS A 90 -23.14 18.36 32.29
CA HIS A 90 -22.06 19.28 32.58
C HIS A 90 -20.68 18.67 32.24
N VAL A 91 -19.92 19.33 31.37
CA VAL A 91 -18.54 19.01 31.10
C VAL A 91 -17.68 19.47 32.29
N ILE A 92 -16.86 18.57 32.84
CA ILE A 92 -15.98 18.82 33.99
C ILE A 92 -14.54 19.02 33.56
N THR A 93 -14.11 18.32 32.49
CA THR A 93 -12.74 18.43 31.98
C THR A 93 -12.49 19.82 31.38
N HIS A 94 -11.23 20.30 31.50
CA HIS A 94 -10.77 21.51 30.82
C HIS A 94 -10.49 21.32 29.31
N ASN A 95 -10.60 20.09 28.80
CA ASN A 95 -10.40 19.81 27.38
C ASN A 95 -11.57 20.36 26.56
N SER A 96 -11.35 21.46 25.85
CA SER A 96 -12.37 22.14 25.03
C SER A 96 -12.90 21.29 23.86
N ARG A 97 -12.21 20.17 23.51
CA ARG A 97 -12.63 19.23 22.47
C ARG A 97 -13.73 18.28 22.94
N VAL A 98 -13.95 18.19 24.26
CA VAL A 98 -14.95 17.32 24.87
C VAL A 98 -16.27 18.05 25.02
N SER A 99 -17.34 17.38 24.63
CA SER A 99 -18.73 17.85 24.85
C SER A 99 -19.65 16.67 25.11
N VAL A 100 -20.81 16.94 25.71
CA VAL A 100 -21.82 15.92 25.96
C VAL A 100 -23.14 16.34 25.35
N SER A 101 -23.92 15.36 24.91
CA SER A 101 -25.29 15.55 24.50
C SER A 101 -26.17 14.44 25.06
N HIS A 102 -27.48 14.69 25.09
CA HIS A 102 -28.48 13.77 25.56
C HIS A 102 -29.61 13.78 24.54
N SER A 103 -29.83 12.65 23.89
CA SER A 103 -30.96 12.42 23.01
C SER A 103 -31.86 11.34 23.61
N ASP A 104 -33.15 11.51 23.46
CA ASP A 104 -34.16 10.68 24.11
C ASP A 104 -34.02 10.65 25.64
N HIS A 105 -34.89 9.96 26.33
CA HIS A 105 -34.84 9.92 27.80
C HIS A 105 -33.68 9.04 28.33
N ASN A 106 -33.07 8.21 27.50
CA ASN A 106 -32.18 7.12 27.92
C ASN A 106 -30.76 7.18 27.34
N THR A 107 -30.48 8.02 26.34
CA THR A 107 -29.19 8.00 25.60
C THR A 107 -28.31 9.19 25.98
N TRP A 108 -27.13 8.89 26.48
CA TRP A 108 -26.10 9.85 26.90
C TRP A 108 -24.89 9.71 25.97
N MET A 109 -24.49 10.80 25.34
CA MET A 109 -23.40 10.80 24.38
C MET A 109 -22.23 11.66 24.86
N LEU A 110 -21.02 11.09 24.76
CA LEU A 110 -19.76 11.80 24.94
C LEU A 110 -19.14 12.02 23.54
N HIS A 111 -18.90 13.27 23.18
CA HIS A 111 -18.26 13.66 21.92
C HIS A 111 -16.85 14.17 22.20
N ILE A 112 -15.89 13.70 21.42
CA ILE A 112 -14.50 14.17 21.43
C ILE A 112 -14.19 14.65 20.01
N ARG A 113 -14.02 15.96 19.83
CA ARG A 113 -13.76 16.58 18.52
C ARG A 113 -12.28 16.59 18.22
N GLY A 114 -11.94 16.36 16.93
CA GLY A 114 -10.55 16.40 16.48
C GLY A 114 -9.64 15.51 17.33
N VAL A 115 -9.98 14.22 17.42
CA VAL A 115 -9.29 13.23 18.27
C VAL A 115 -7.79 13.24 18.03
N GLN A 116 -7.01 13.23 19.10
CA GLN A 116 -5.54 13.15 19.12
C GLN A 116 -5.09 11.77 19.63
N GLU A 117 -3.83 11.41 19.40
CA GLU A 117 -3.32 10.10 19.82
C GLU A 117 -3.40 9.89 21.35
N GLU A 118 -3.26 10.96 22.13
CA GLU A 118 -3.39 10.97 23.59
C GLU A 118 -4.79 10.66 24.10
N ASP A 119 -5.81 10.82 23.24
CA ASP A 119 -7.19 10.49 23.60
C ASP A 119 -7.46 8.98 23.57
N ARG A 120 -6.57 8.19 22.95
CA ARG A 120 -6.67 6.72 22.91
C ARG A 120 -6.78 6.15 24.30
N GLY A 121 -7.62 5.14 24.47
CA GLY A 121 -7.75 4.43 25.73
C GLY A 121 -9.19 4.10 26.13
N PRO A 122 -9.39 3.58 27.34
CA PRO A 122 -10.70 3.20 27.84
C PRO A 122 -11.48 4.42 28.37
N TYR A 123 -12.72 4.52 27.96
CA TYR A 123 -13.71 5.47 28.46
C TYR A 123 -14.83 4.71 29.16
N MET A 124 -15.20 5.18 30.32
CA MET A 124 -16.19 4.55 31.17
C MET A 124 -17.43 5.42 31.28
N CYS A 125 -18.61 4.83 31.02
CA CYS A 125 -19.91 5.36 31.37
C CYS A 125 -20.28 4.75 32.69
N GLN A 126 -20.59 5.56 33.70
CA GLN A 126 -20.99 5.11 35.05
C GLN A 126 -22.28 5.74 35.51
N ILE A 127 -23.04 5.01 36.33
CA ILE A 127 -24.25 5.44 36.98
C ILE A 127 -24.01 5.42 38.48
N ASN A 128 -24.37 6.49 39.21
CA ASN A 128 -24.19 6.63 40.65
C ASN A 128 -25.24 5.85 41.45
N THR A 129 -25.43 4.57 41.11
CA THR A 129 -26.25 3.62 41.89
C THR A 129 -25.47 3.10 43.10
N ASP A 130 -26.15 2.45 44.06
CA ASP A 130 -25.53 1.74 45.16
C ASP A 130 -25.87 0.23 45.04
N PRO A 131 -24.92 -0.63 44.70
CA PRO A 131 -23.52 -0.34 44.26
C PRO A 131 -23.44 0.36 42.90
N MET A 132 -22.35 1.15 42.68
CA MET A 132 -22.09 1.87 41.42
C MET A 132 -21.96 0.90 40.23
N ARG A 133 -22.65 1.23 39.13
CA ARG A 133 -22.58 0.47 37.89
C ARG A 133 -21.77 1.21 36.83
N SER A 134 -20.96 0.49 36.04
CA SER A 134 -20.17 1.07 34.98
C SER A 134 -19.98 0.13 33.79
N GLN A 135 -19.77 0.71 32.62
CA GLN A 135 -19.38 0.03 31.39
C GLN A 135 -18.17 0.72 30.77
N ILE A 136 -17.32 -0.03 30.10
CA ILE A 136 -16.11 0.48 29.47
C ILE A 136 -16.18 0.23 27.96
N GLY A 137 -15.94 1.29 27.18
CA GLY A 137 -15.68 1.24 25.74
C GLY A 137 -14.29 1.79 25.45
N TYR A 138 -13.63 1.29 24.43
CA TYR A 138 -12.29 1.72 24.05
C TYR A 138 -12.33 2.68 22.87
N LEU A 139 -11.62 3.81 22.99
CA LEU A 139 -11.30 4.68 21.87
C LEU A 139 -9.99 4.23 21.24
N GLU A 140 -10.06 3.73 20.01
CA GLU A 140 -8.92 3.41 19.18
C GLU A 140 -8.68 4.56 18.20
N VAL A 141 -7.53 5.21 18.34
CA VAL A 141 -7.13 6.30 17.45
C VAL A 141 -6.16 5.76 16.42
N THR A 142 -6.60 5.73 15.17
CA THR A 142 -5.77 5.26 14.07
C THR A 142 -4.97 6.42 13.46
N VAL A 143 -3.73 6.13 13.07
CA VAL A 143 -2.80 7.10 12.47
C VAL A 143 -2.37 6.57 11.11
N PRO A 144 -2.54 7.34 10.03
CA PRO A 144 -2.05 6.95 8.71
C PRO A 144 -0.55 6.64 8.71
N PRO A 145 -0.07 5.82 7.78
CA PRO A 145 1.36 5.56 7.66
C PRO A 145 2.12 6.82 7.20
N GLU A 146 3.29 7.04 7.77
CA GLU A 146 4.24 8.08 7.37
C GLU A 146 5.65 7.46 7.29
N ILE A 147 6.32 7.60 6.14
CA ILE A 147 7.67 7.08 5.96
C ILE A 147 8.68 8.01 6.65
N GLU A 148 9.54 7.45 7.48
CA GLU A 148 10.60 8.17 8.19
C GLU A 148 11.82 8.32 7.27
N ASP A 149 11.96 9.48 6.63
CA ASP A 149 13.03 9.74 5.65
C ASP A 149 14.44 9.64 6.23
N ASN A 150 14.62 10.08 7.49
CA ASN A 150 15.90 10.03 8.20
C ASN A 150 16.34 8.61 8.60
N ARG A 151 15.43 7.63 8.57
CA ARG A 151 15.68 6.21 8.92
C ARG A 151 15.50 5.28 7.72
N SER A 152 15.17 5.83 6.56
CA SER A 152 14.98 5.11 5.31
C SER A 152 16.07 5.46 4.32
N SER A 153 16.48 4.49 3.51
CA SER A 153 17.49 4.69 2.46
C SER A 153 17.07 5.78 1.47
N THR A 154 18.04 6.51 0.99
CA THR A 154 17.98 7.35 -0.21
C THR A 154 18.39 6.52 -1.43
N ASP A 155 18.64 7.15 -2.57
CA ASP A 155 19.19 6.49 -3.75
C ASP A 155 20.54 5.84 -3.41
N VAL A 156 20.73 4.62 -3.92
CA VAL A 156 21.87 3.74 -3.59
C VAL A 156 22.69 3.46 -4.83
N MET A 157 24.01 3.71 -4.73
CA MET A 157 24.98 3.43 -5.77
C MET A 157 25.97 2.39 -5.27
N VAL A 158 26.08 1.27 -5.98
CA VAL A 158 26.92 0.13 -5.56
C VAL A 158 27.66 -0.50 -6.74
N PRO A 159 28.87 -1.04 -6.54
CA PRO A 159 29.55 -1.83 -7.55
C PRO A 159 28.79 -3.11 -7.90
N GLU A 160 28.86 -3.55 -9.17
CA GLU A 160 28.30 -4.84 -9.59
C GLU A 160 28.95 -6.00 -8.81
N GLY A 161 28.14 -6.96 -8.39
CA GLY A 161 28.54 -8.11 -7.56
C GLY A 161 28.57 -7.85 -6.06
N SER A 162 28.36 -6.61 -5.61
CA SER A 162 28.26 -6.27 -4.18
C SER A 162 26.88 -6.54 -3.59
N ASN A 163 26.72 -6.29 -2.30
CA ASN A 163 25.45 -6.39 -1.59
C ASN A 163 24.91 -4.98 -1.33
N ALA A 164 23.61 -4.78 -1.54
CA ALA A 164 22.93 -3.53 -1.30
C ALA A 164 21.68 -3.75 -0.40
N PRO A 165 21.81 -3.59 0.92
CA PRO A 165 20.64 -3.54 1.78
C PRO A 165 19.97 -2.18 1.62
N ILE A 166 18.68 -2.17 1.28
CA ILE A 166 17.85 -0.97 1.25
C ILE A 166 16.83 -1.05 2.37
N VAL A 167 16.69 0.04 3.11
CA VAL A 167 15.89 0.12 4.33
C VAL A 167 14.75 1.10 4.12
N CYS A 168 13.57 0.74 4.59
CA CYS A 168 12.42 1.63 4.65
C CYS A 168 11.71 1.45 5.98
N ARG A 169 11.51 2.53 6.70
CA ARG A 169 10.82 2.57 7.98
C ARG A 169 9.66 3.53 7.93
N ALA A 170 8.57 3.13 8.55
CA ALA A 170 7.38 3.97 8.64
C ALA A 170 6.80 3.90 10.04
N LYS A 171 6.17 5.00 10.46
CA LYS A 171 5.38 5.10 11.69
C LYS A 171 3.89 5.23 11.32
N GLY A 172 3.02 4.88 12.27
CA GLY A 172 1.56 4.92 12.14
C GLY A 172 0.93 3.97 13.13
N TYR A 173 -0.38 4.02 13.24
CA TYR A 173 -1.10 3.10 14.11
C TYR A 173 -2.40 2.62 13.44
N PRO A 174 -2.62 1.30 13.31
CA PRO A 174 -1.70 0.20 13.65
C PRO A 174 -0.33 0.30 12.96
N PRO A 175 0.71 -0.42 13.44
CA PRO A 175 2.03 -0.40 12.81
C PRO A 175 1.96 -0.74 11.32
N PRO A 176 2.55 0.11 10.44
CA PRO A 176 2.48 -0.12 9.01
C PRO A 176 3.27 -1.37 8.58
N LYS A 177 2.71 -2.11 7.61
CA LYS A 177 3.44 -3.15 6.87
C LYS A 177 4.19 -2.50 5.72
N ILE A 178 5.48 -2.85 5.59
CA ILE A 178 6.32 -2.40 4.49
C ILE A 178 6.35 -3.47 3.41
N THR A 179 6.03 -3.05 2.18
CA THR A 179 6.08 -3.89 0.99
C THR A 179 6.96 -3.24 -0.07
N TRP A 180 7.92 -3.99 -0.60
CA TRP A 180 8.79 -3.57 -1.69
C TRP A 180 8.29 -4.11 -3.01
N THR A 181 8.31 -3.25 -4.03
CA THR A 181 8.04 -3.61 -5.43
C THR A 181 9.02 -2.87 -6.34
N ARG A 182 9.11 -3.27 -7.60
CA ARG A 182 9.82 -2.50 -8.62
C ARG A 182 8.82 -1.66 -9.40
N GLU A 183 9.16 -0.40 -9.68
CA GLU A 183 8.32 0.51 -10.47
C GLU A 183 8.17 0.03 -11.92
N ASP A 184 9.21 -0.62 -12.47
CA ASP A 184 9.22 -1.21 -13.81
C ASP A 184 8.50 -2.58 -13.89
N GLN A 185 7.78 -2.98 -12.84
CA GLN A 185 7.01 -4.23 -12.71
C GLN A 185 7.82 -5.53 -12.90
N LYS A 186 9.14 -5.44 -12.98
CA LYS A 186 10.00 -6.61 -13.01
C LYS A 186 10.07 -7.27 -11.63
N PRO A 187 10.33 -8.58 -11.57
CA PRO A 187 10.51 -9.24 -10.29
C PRO A 187 11.79 -8.79 -9.59
N ILE A 188 11.72 -8.68 -8.27
CA ILE A 188 12.88 -8.55 -7.39
C ILE A 188 13.60 -9.90 -7.38
N VAL A 189 14.88 -9.90 -7.71
CA VAL A 189 15.71 -11.11 -7.76
C VAL A 189 16.53 -11.20 -6.47
N MET A 190 16.18 -12.17 -5.64
CA MET A 190 16.90 -12.47 -4.41
C MET A 190 17.87 -13.62 -4.66
N ARG A 191 19.15 -13.41 -4.33
CA ARG A 191 20.22 -14.40 -4.46
C ARG A 191 20.71 -14.77 -3.06
N THR A 192 21.09 -16.00 -2.87
CA THR A 192 21.81 -16.45 -1.67
C THR A 192 23.31 -16.41 -1.95
N ASN A 193 24.12 -16.41 -0.90
CA ASN A 193 25.59 -16.47 -1.05
C ASN A 193 26.06 -17.82 -1.61
N ASP A 194 25.18 -18.83 -1.67
CA ASP A 194 25.47 -20.11 -2.28
C ASP A 194 25.08 -20.09 -3.78
N PRO A 195 26.05 -20.19 -4.69
CA PRO A 195 25.77 -20.19 -6.13
C PRO A 195 24.96 -21.42 -6.60
N ALA A 196 24.92 -22.50 -5.83
CA ALA A 196 24.13 -23.68 -6.15
C ALA A 196 22.63 -23.50 -5.83
N MET A 197 22.27 -22.51 -5.03
CA MET A 197 20.87 -22.23 -4.69
C MET A 197 20.16 -21.46 -5.81
N PRO A 198 18.90 -21.82 -6.13
CA PRO A 198 18.14 -21.13 -7.16
C PRO A 198 17.85 -19.68 -6.79
N LYS A 199 17.94 -18.78 -7.77
CA LYS A 199 17.53 -17.38 -7.62
C LYS A 199 16.04 -17.32 -7.41
N ILE A 200 15.58 -16.66 -6.34
CA ILE A 200 14.16 -16.46 -6.03
C ILE A 200 13.71 -15.18 -6.69
N LYS A 201 12.67 -15.25 -7.52
CA LYS A 201 12.04 -14.09 -8.16
C LYS A 201 10.69 -13.81 -7.48
N LYS A 202 10.50 -12.61 -6.96
CA LYS A 202 9.25 -12.18 -6.33
C LYS A 202 8.81 -10.84 -6.92
N LEU A 203 7.52 -10.67 -7.20
CA LEU A 203 6.94 -9.39 -7.62
C LEU A 203 6.89 -8.39 -6.46
N SER A 204 6.76 -8.90 -5.23
CA SER A 204 6.76 -8.10 -4.00
C SER A 204 7.52 -8.81 -2.89
N TYR A 205 8.08 -8.02 -1.97
CA TYR A 205 8.77 -8.51 -0.77
C TYR A 205 8.27 -7.73 0.45
N GLU A 206 7.92 -8.42 1.53
CA GLU A 206 7.49 -7.81 2.79
C GLU A 206 8.64 -7.74 3.78
N GLY A 207 8.82 -6.59 4.41
CA GLY A 207 9.85 -6.35 5.42
C GLY A 207 10.44 -4.95 5.33
N GLU A 208 10.98 -4.45 6.43
CA GLU A 208 11.63 -3.12 6.50
C GLU A 208 12.94 -3.06 5.72
N VAL A 209 13.64 -4.17 5.59
CA VAL A 209 14.95 -4.26 4.93
C VAL A 209 14.88 -5.24 3.77
N LEU A 210 15.10 -4.73 2.57
CA LEU A 210 15.28 -5.56 1.39
C LEU A 210 16.78 -5.75 1.12
N ASN A 211 17.28 -6.96 1.31
CA ASN A 211 18.67 -7.31 1.06
C ASN A 211 18.86 -7.78 -0.40
N LEU A 212 19.47 -6.94 -1.22
CA LEU A 212 19.90 -7.30 -2.56
C LEU A 212 21.33 -7.82 -2.50
N THR A 213 21.52 -9.12 -2.65
CA THR A 213 22.84 -9.79 -2.59
C THR A 213 23.36 -10.06 -3.98
N GLN A 214 24.70 -9.95 -4.18
CA GLN A 214 25.36 -10.15 -5.47
C GLN A 214 24.63 -9.42 -6.61
N ILE A 215 24.42 -8.12 -6.40
CA ILE A 215 23.63 -7.27 -7.31
C ILE A 215 24.25 -7.22 -8.70
N THR A 216 23.41 -7.28 -9.72
CA THR A 216 23.83 -7.22 -11.12
C THR A 216 23.22 -5.99 -11.80
N ARG A 217 23.74 -5.61 -12.97
CA ARG A 217 23.19 -4.51 -13.78
C ARG A 217 21.71 -4.68 -14.12
N SER A 218 21.19 -5.92 -14.17
CA SER A 218 19.76 -6.18 -14.40
C SER A 218 18.87 -5.85 -13.20
N ASP A 219 19.46 -5.71 -12.01
CA ASP A 219 18.74 -5.33 -10.80
C ASP A 219 18.64 -3.80 -10.64
N MET A 220 19.37 -3.03 -11.48
CA MET A 220 19.29 -1.57 -11.55
C MET A 220 17.88 -1.12 -11.85
N GLY A 221 17.49 -0.01 -11.23
CA GLY A 221 16.20 0.63 -11.46
C GLY A 221 15.54 1.12 -10.18
N PRO A 222 14.33 1.68 -10.31
CA PRO A 222 13.58 2.22 -9.18
C PRO A 222 12.83 1.12 -8.40
N TYR A 223 13.04 1.12 -7.10
CA TYR A 223 12.32 0.32 -6.12
C TYR A 223 11.34 1.21 -5.37
N LEU A 224 10.14 0.72 -5.14
CA LEU A 224 9.11 1.39 -4.36
C LEU A 224 8.98 0.70 -3.01
N CYS A 225 9.22 1.45 -1.94
CA CYS A 225 8.82 1.08 -0.60
C CYS A 225 7.40 1.58 -0.37
N ILE A 226 6.46 0.72 -0.05
CA ILE A 226 5.05 1.02 0.19
C ILE A 226 4.74 0.71 1.65
N ALA A 227 4.28 1.72 2.40
CA ALA A 227 3.84 1.56 3.78
C ALA A 227 2.30 1.61 3.85
N ASN A 228 1.71 0.57 4.43
CA ASN A 228 0.26 0.41 4.53
C ASN A 228 -0.12 -0.17 5.91
N ASN A 229 -1.07 0.46 6.59
CA ASN A 229 -1.68 -0.04 7.83
C ASN A 229 -3.21 -0.07 7.76
N SER A 230 -3.79 -0.10 6.56
CA SER A 230 -5.25 -0.04 6.29
C SER A 230 -5.91 1.29 6.66
N VAL A 231 -5.13 2.30 7.07
CA VAL A 231 -5.61 3.67 7.33
C VAL A 231 -5.13 4.55 6.18
N PRO A 232 -6.04 5.14 5.37
CA PRO A 232 -5.64 5.96 4.25
C PRO A 232 -5.04 7.31 4.68
N PRO A 233 -4.12 7.91 3.87
CA PRO A 233 -3.61 7.41 2.60
C PRO A 233 -2.49 6.38 2.75
N ILE A 234 -2.36 5.46 1.80
CA ILE A 234 -1.17 4.63 1.64
C ILE A 234 -0.04 5.53 1.13
N VAL A 235 1.16 5.39 1.67
CA VAL A 235 2.32 6.18 1.27
C VAL A 235 3.41 5.30 0.67
N SER A 236 4.17 5.88 -0.27
CA SER A 236 5.29 5.19 -0.90
C SER A 236 6.50 6.10 -1.05
N LYS A 237 7.70 5.50 -1.01
CA LYS A 237 8.98 6.15 -1.28
C LYS A 237 9.68 5.42 -2.41
N ARG A 238 10.15 6.19 -3.39
CA ARG A 238 10.94 5.70 -4.52
C ARG A 238 12.41 5.78 -4.14
N ILE A 239 13.14 4.67 -4.34
CA ILE A 239 14.58 4.56 -4.12
C ILE A 239 15.21 4.04 -5.40
N MET A 240 16.11 4.81 -6.01
CA MET A 240 16.84 4.38 -7.17
C MET A 240 18.04 3.53 -6.74
N VAL A 241 18.16 2.34 -7.33
CA VAL A 241 19.33 1.48 -7.18
C VAL A 241 20.15 1.57 -8.45
N GLU A 242 21.36 2.13 -8.36
CA GLU A 242 22.29 2.27 -9.44
C GLU A 242 23.47 1.32 -9.25
N VAL A 243 23.73 0.48 -10.25
CA VAL A 243 24.80 -0.51 -10.21
C VAL A 243 25.94 -0.03 -11.10
N HIS A 244 27.12 0.19 -10.53
CA HIS A 244 28.28 0.71 -11.21
C HIS A 244 29.14 -0.41 -11.78
N PHE A 245 29.49 -0.31 -13.06
CA PHE A 245 30.34 -1.25 -13.76
C PHE A 245 31.11 -0.59 -14.92
N ARG A 246 32.17 -1.26 -15.36
CA ARG A 246 33.00 -0.82 -16.50
C ARG A 246 32.19 -0.89 -17.80
N PRO A 247 32.44 -0.01 -18.79
CA PRO A 247 31.79 -0.11 -20.09
C PRO A 247 32.02 -1.47 -20.74
N VAL A 248 30.99 -2.01 -21.34
CA VAL A 248 31.02 -3.25 -22.13
C VAL A 248 30.38 -2.96 -23.48
N ILE A 249 31.12 -3.28 -24.59
CA ILE A 249 30.61 -3.08 -25.94
C ILE A 249 30.37 -4.44 -26.60
N HIS A 250 29.18 -4.63 -27.12
CA HIS A 250 28.79 -5.74 -27.97
C HIS A 250 28.63 -5.25 -29.39
N VAL A 251 29.41 -5.82 -30.29
CA VAL A 251 29.39 -5.51 -31.71
C VAL A 251 28.62 -6.61 -32.44
N PRO A 252 27.39 -6.34 -32.95
CA PRO A 252 26.59 -7.34 -33.63
C PRO A 252 27.22 -7.87 -34.89
N ASN A 253 27.81 -6.95 -35.71
CA ASN A 253 28.46 -7.25 -37.00
C ASN A 253 29.85 -6.70 -37.02
N GLN A 254 30.85 -7.57 -36.86
CA GLN A 254 32.25 -7.19 -36.84
C GLN A 254 32.87 -7.04 -38.25
N LEU A 255 32.20 -7.55 -39.29
CA LEU A 255 32.63 -7.53 -40.67
C LEU A 255 31.45 -7.10 -41.56
N ILE A 256 31.58 -5.99 -42.28
CA ILE A 256 30.50 -5.41 -43.09
C ILE A 256 31.03 -5.20 -44.51
N GLY A 257 30.42 -5.92 -45.48
CA GLY A 257 30.66 -5.72 -46.90
C GLY A 257 29.66 -4.68 -47.45
N VAL A 258 30.17 -3.73 -48.22
CA VAL A 258 29.38 -2.59 -48.72
C VAL A 258 29.71 -2.34 -50.18
N PRO A 259 28.70 -2.26 -51.09
CA PRO A 259 28.92 -1.84 -52.47
C PRO A 259 29.30 -0.36 -52.57
N LEU A 260 30.10 0.01 -53.55
CA LEU A 260 30.42 1.41 -53.82
C LEU A 260 29.14 2.22 -54.09
N GLY A 261 29.09 3.45 -53.55
CA GLY A 261 27.95 4.36 -53.68
C GLY A 261 26.75 4.09 -52.75
N SER A 262 26.69 2.89 -52.13
CA SER A 262 25.62 2.57 -51.18
C SER A 262 25.88 3.13 -49.76
N SER A 263 24.88 3.14 -48.90
CA SER A 263 25.05 3.51 -47.51
C SER A 263 25.48 2.33 -46.65
N ALA A 264 26.35 2.57 -45.68
CA ALA A 264 26.75 1.58 -44.66
C ALA A 264 26.35 2.00 -43.27
N LYS A 265 25.77 1.06 -42.49
CA LYS A 265 25.37 1.28 -41.11
C LYS A 265 26.19 0.37 -40.19
N LEU A 266 26.95 0.99 -39.28
CA LEU A 266 27.73 0.32 -38.25
C LEU A 266 27.03 0.51 -36.90
N GLU A 267 26.91 -0.56 -36.10
CA GLU A 267 26.25 -0.54 -34.83
C GLU A 267 27.10 -1.16 -33.73
N CYS A 268 27.08 -0.49 -32.54
CA CYS A 268 27.65 -1.01 -31.30
C CYS A 268 26.61 -0.85 -30.20
N ASN A 269 26.35 -1.92 -29.42
CA ASN A 269 25.52 -1.89 -28.23
C ASN A 269 26.43 -1.74 -27.01
N LEU A 270 26.28 -0.64 -26.32
CA LEU A 270 27.07 -0.25 -25.16
C LEU A 270 26.26 -0.44 -23.88
N GLU A 271 26.87 -1.06 -22.88
CA GLU A 271 26.40 -1.08 -21.51
C GLU A 271 27.41 -0.36 -20.63
N ALA A 272 26.99 0.64 -19.87
CA ALA A 272 27.84 1.41 -18.97
C ALA A 272 27.07 2.06 -17.82
N SER A 273 27.65 2.01 -16.63
CA SER A 273 27.21 2.78 -15.47
C SER A 273 28.40 3.03 -14.53
N PRO A 274 28.72 4.27 -14.17
CA PRO A 274 28.09 5.53 -14.60
C PRO A 274 28.13 5.74 -16.11
N LYS A 275 27.32 6.68 -16.62
CA LYS A 275 27.26 7.02 -18.03
C LYS A 275 28.65 7.26 -18.58
N SER A 276 28.97 6.62 -19.71
CA SER A 276 30.27 6.77 -20.43
C SER A 276 30.25 7.92 -21.43
N ILE A 277 31.45 8.41 -21.74
CA ILE A 277 31.72 9.18 -22.95
C ILE A 277 31.95 8.16 -24.04
N GLN A 278 31.26 8.30 -25.17
CA GLN A 278 31.34 7.39 -26.31
C GLN A 278 31.63 8.14 -27.61
N TYR A 279 32.42 7.51 -28.48
CA TYR A 279 32.82 8.10 -29.75
C TYR A 279 33.26 7.02 -30.75
N TRP A 280 33.28 7.41 -32.02
CA TRP A 280 33.77 6.58 -33.11
C TRP A 280 35.13 7.07 -33.57
N THR A 281 36.06 6.14 -33.88
CA THR A 281 37.35 6.45 -34.48
C THR A 281 37.65 5.47 -35.63
N ARG A 282 38.55 5.90 -36.52
CA ARG A 282 39.16 5.04 -37.53
C ARG A 282 40.47 4.43 -37.01
N ASP A 283 40.98 3.48 -37.77
CA ASP A 283 42.33 2.87 -37.58
C ASP A 283 43.48 3.90 -37.64
N THR A 284 43.25 5.04 -38.28
CA THR A 284 44.17 6.19 -38.32
C THR A 284 44.20 6.98 -37.00
N GLY A 285 43.32 6.69 -36.06
CA GLY A 285 43.14 7.48 -34.83
C GLY A 285 42.26 8.71 -34.99
N GLU A 286 41.73 8.96 -36.18
CA GLU A 286 40.80 10.06 -36.44
C GLU A 286 39.47 9.84 -35.77
N MET A 287 38.98 10.86 -35.02
CA MET A 287 37.62 10.84 -34.42
C MET A 287 36.60 11.21 -35.48
N LEU A 288 35.52 10.39 -35.57
CA LEU A 288 34.42 10.61 -36.51
C LEU A 288 33.31 11.39 -35.85
N ILE A 289 32.97 12.51 -36.48
CA ILE A 289 31.85 13.38 -36.10
C ILE A 289 30.85 13.46 -37.25
N SER A 290 29.60 13.82 -36.95
CA SER A 290 28.58 13.99 -38.00
C SER A 290 28.97 15.08 -38.98
N ASN A 291 28.98 14.74 -40.27
CA ASN A 291 29.25 15.63 -41.41
C ASN A 291 28.50 15.14 -42.66
N ASN A 292 28.87 15.59 -43.87
CA ASN A 292 28.19 15.18 -45.09
C ASN A 292 28.41 13.69 -45.47
N GLU A 293 29.47 13.05 -44.96
CA GLU A 293 29.79 11.64 -45.25
C GLU A 293 29.41 10.71 -44.11
N TYR A 294 29.49 11.20 -42.86
CA TYR A 294 29.22 10.43 -41.65
C TYR A 294 28.05 11.00 -40.86
N SER A 295 27.16 10.15 -40.36
CA SER A 295 26.13 10.48 -39.40
C SER A 295 26.33 9.63 -38.15
N VAL A 296 26.56 10.26 -36.99
CA VAL A 296 26.71 9.60 -35.70
C VAL A 296 25.46 9.81 -34.91
N GLN A 297 24.87 8.72 -34.44
CA GLN A 297 23.62 8.73 -33.63
C GLN A 297 23.78 7.86 -32.40
N GLU A 298 23.16 8.30 -31.31
CA GLU A 298 23.08 7.57 -30.04
C GLU A 298 21.65 7.44 -29.65
N SER A 299 21.23 6.25 -29.23
CA SER A 299 19.90 6.00 -28.70
C SER A 299 19.96 5.23 -27.38
N LEU A 300 19.39 5.80 -26.33
CA LEU A 300 19.28 5.16 -25.02
C LEU A 300 18.18 4.10 -25.08
N THR A 301 18.51 2.85 -24.76
CA THR A 301 17.56 1.74 -24.76
C THR A 301 16.97 1.51 -23.38
N ASN A 302 17.78 1.65 -22.31
CA ASN A 302 17.36 1.57 -20.92
C ASN A 302 18.33 2.37 -20.01
N PHE A 303 18.26 2.21 -18.69
CA PHE A 303 19.07 2.96 -17.71
C PHE A 303 20.60 2.91 -17.96
N TYR A 304 21.11 1.83 -18.56
CA TYR A 304 22.54 1.59 -18.75
C TYR A 304 22.92 1.13 -20.16
N MET A 305 21.95 0.95 -21.07
CA MET A 305 22.22 0.49 -22.45
C MET A 305 22.02 1.61 -23.44
N THR A 306 23.07 1.86 -24.26
CA THR A 306 23.04 2.83 -25.35
C THR A 306 23.42 2.12 -26.67
N ARG A 307 22.65 2.38 -27.71
CA ARG A 307 23.03 1.95 -29.07
C ARG A 307 23.74 3.09 -29.77
N MET A 308 24.98 2.83 -30.21
CA MET A 308 25.77 3.73 -31.00
C MET A 308 25.65 3.32 -32.47
N THR A 309 25.35 4.25 -33.34
CA THR A 309 25.20 4.03 -34.77
C THR A 309 26.07 5.02 -35.53
N LEU A 310 26.90 4.52 -36.44
CA LEU A 310 27.63 5.30 -37.43
C LEU A 310 27.11 4.93 -38.83
N THR A 311 26.57 5.91 -39.53
CA THR A 311 26.14 5.72 -40.94
C THR A 311 27.07 6.45 -41.89
N ILE A 312 27.60 5.73 -42.89
CA ILE A 312 28.37 6.28 -44.03
C ILE A 312 27.34 6.49 -45.15
N SER A 313 27.12 7.73 -45.57
CA SER A 313 26.03 8.09 -46.50
C SER A 313 26.23 7.53 -47.91
N SER A 314 27.48 7.56 -48.40
CA SER A 314 27.87 7.03 -49.73
C SER A 314 29.25 6.41 -49.59
N PHE A 315 29.31 5.09 -49.72
CA PHE A 315 30.55 4.33 -49.53
C PHE A 315 31.50 4.54 -50.68
N LYS A 316 32.73 5.00 -50.38
CA LYS A 316 33.78 5.27 -51.32
C LYS A 316 35.03 4.41 -51.00
N PRO A 317 36.00 4.23 -51.94
CA PRO A 317 37.20 3.41 -51.68
C PRO A 317 37.98 3.83 -50.42
N HIS A 318 38.03 5.12 -50.08
CA HIS A 318 38.71 5.61 -48.88
C HIS A 318 37.98 5.30 -47.58
N HIS A 319 36.70 4.86 -47.63
CA HIS A 319 35.95 4.42 -46.45
C HIS A 319 36.26 2.96 -46.06
N LYS A 320 37.02 2.19 -46.90
CA LYS A 320 37.51 0.86 -46.50
C LYS A 320 38.45 1.00 -45.30
N GLY A 321 38.33 0.10 -44.34
CA GLY A 321 39.19 0.11 -43.16
C GLY A 321 38.55 -0.41 -41.92
N VAL A 322 39.15 -0.08 -40.79
CA VAL A 322 38.66 -0.49 -39.46
C VAL A 322 38.09 0.70 -38.73
N TYR A 323 36.90 0.50 -38.19
CA TYR A 323 36.19 1.47 -37.37
C TYR A 323 36.12 0.95 -35.94
N PHE A 324 36.28 1.85 -34.98
CA PHE A 324 36.19 1.54 -33.55
C PHE A 324 35.10 2.36 -32.92
N CYS A 325 34.21 1.70 -32.18
CA CYS A 325 33.35 2.33 -31.20
C CYS A 325 34.03 2.24 -29.82
N THR A 326 34.27 3.36 -29.19
CA THR A 326 34.99 3.46 -27.91
C THR A 326 34.05 4.05 -26.85
N ALA A 327 34.09 3.49 -25.64
CA ALA A 327 33.36 4.00 -24.50
C ALA A 327 34.23 4.04 -23.25
N LYS A 328 34.17 5.16 -22.50
CA LYS A 328 35.00 5.42 -21.33
C LYS A 328 34.15 6.01 -20.20
N ASN A 329 34.23 5.41 -19.02
CA ASN A 329 33.67 5.98 -17.77
C ASN A 329 34.75 6.04 -16.68
N SER A 330 34.39 6.42 -15.45
CA SER A 330 35.32 6.50 -14.30
C SER A 330 35.92 5.15 -13.90
N LEU A 331 35.33 4.02 -14.32
CA LEU A 331 35.74 2.67 -13.93
C LEU A 331 36.60 1.98 -15.02
N GLY A 332 36.64 2.52 -16.23
CA GLY A 332 37.47 1.96 -17.29
C GLY A 332 37.04 2.39 -18.70
N GLU A 333 37.73 1.79 -19.66
CA GLU A 333 37.53 2.03 -21.09
C GLU A 333 37.42 0.70 -21.83
N THR A 334 36.61 0.67 -22.88
CA THR A 334 36.45 -0.48 -23.77
C THR A 334 36.24 -0.02 -25.21
N GLN A 335 36.59 -0.88 -26.15
CA GLN A 335 36.55 -0.60 -27.59
C GLN A 335 36.01 -1.80 -28.36
N GLY A 336 35.07 -1.54 -29.28
CA GLY A 336 34.57 -2.52 -30.24
C GLY A 336 35.15 -2.25 -31.63
N LYS A 337 35.44 -3.31 -32.41
CA LYS A 337 36.06 -3.23 -33.70
C LYS A 337 35.14 -3.72 -34.81
N ILE A 338 35.00 -2.92 -35.90
CA ILE A 338 34.23 -3.26 -37.09
C ILE A 338 35.12 -3.05 -38.31
N LYS A 339 35.25 -4.08 -39.16
CA LYS A 339 35.96 -3.97 -40.44
C LYS A 339 34.97 -3.79 -41.58
N VAL A 340 35.16 -2.73 -42.37
CA VAL A 340 34.34 -2.44 -43.55
C VAL A 340 35.14 -2.68 -44.79
N TYR A 341 34.60 -3.44 -45.74
CA TYR A 341 35.23 -3.78 -47.01
C TYR A 341 34.25 -3.64 -48.16
N GLU A 342 34.76 -3.46 -49.36
CA GLU A 342 33.98 -3.37 -50.59
C GLU A 342 33.55 -4.75 -51.07
N ILE A 343 32.30 -4.83 -51.53
CA ILE A 343 31.78 -5.97 -52.29
C ILE A 343 31.36 -5.50 -53.69
N GLU A 344 31.64 -6.32 -54.70
CA GLU A 344 31.10 -6.13 -56.05
C GLU A 344 29.68 -6.67 -56.07
N LEU A 345 28.76 -5.89 -56.62
CA LEU A 345 27.43 -6.39 -56.91
C LEU A 345 27.54 -7.37 -58.10
N PRO A 346 26.83 -8.51 -58.10
CA PRO A 346 26.75 -9.35 -59.27
C PRO A 346 26.24 -8.50 -60.44
N THR A 347 27.03 -8.42 -61.51
CA THR A 347 26.57 -7.82 -62.78
C THR A 347 25.43 -8.72 -63.26
N GLU A 348 24.21 -8.22 -63.32
CA GLU A 348 23.16 -8.92 -64.08
C GLU A 348 23.64 -9.02 -65.54
N GLU A 349 24.05 -10.22 -65.97
CA GLU A 349 24.22 -10.48 -67.38
C GLU A 349 22.91 -10.15 -68.06
N PRO A 350 22.90 -9.29 -69.14
CA PRO A 350 21.71 -9.02 -69.87
C PRO A 350 21.15 -10.35 -70.41
N ALA A 351 19.95 -10.69 -70.08
CA ALA A 351 19.25 -11.85 -70.59
C ALA A 351 19.37 -11.82 -72.13
N MET A 352 20.07 -12.80 -72.69
CA MET A 352 20.13 -12.97 -74.17
C MET A 352 18.72 -13.16 -74.63
N VAL A 353 18.22 -12.18 -75.38
CA VAL A 353 16.96 -12.29 -76.11
C VAL A 353 17.27 -13.31 -77.20
N GLU A 354 16.82 -14.56 -77.04
CA GLU A 354 16.72 -15.52 -78.15
C GLU A 354 15.71 -14.96 -79.16
N GLU A 355 16.23 -14.40 -80.25
CA GLU A 355 15.45 -14.14 -81.49
C GLU A 355 14.98 -15.49 -82.01
N ASN A 356 13.75 -15.86 -81.77
CA ASN A 356 13.09 -16.96 -82.44
C ASN A 356 12.79 -16.52 -83.89
N GLU A 357 13.63 -17.01 -84.83
CA GLU A 357 13.29 -16.97 -86.26
C GLU A 357 12.04 -17.79 -86.52
N ASP A 358 11.04 -17.10 -87.07
CA ASP A 358 9.80 -17.58 -87.60
C ASP A 358 10.07 -18.47 -88.82
N PHE A 359 9.72 -19.77 -88.77
CA PHE A 359 9.54 -20.63 -89.97
C PHE A 359 8.12 -21.20 -90.04
N GLY A 360 7.44 -20.74 -91.06
CA GLY A 360 6.08 -20.91 -91.52
C GLY A 360 5.47 -22.28 -91.42
N GLN A 361 4.13 -22.18 -91.44
CA GLN A 361 3.06 -23.14 -91.60
C GLN A 361 3.27 -24.17 -92.76
N PRO A 362 2.46 -25.27 -92.86
CA PRO A 362 1.02 -25.34 -92.63
C PRO A 362 0.47 -26.73 -92.20
N GLY A 363 -0.74 -26.68 -91.62
CA GLY A 363 -1.84 -27.57 -91.98
C GLY A 363 -1.92 -28.97 -91.34
N GLY A 364 -3.08 -29.25 -90.69
CA GLY A 364 -3.58 -30.60 -90.52
C GLY A 364 -4.51 -30.87 -89.34
N ARG A 365 -5.76 -30.98 -89.65
CA ARG A 365 -6.94 -31.36 -88.83
C ARG A 365 -6.76 -32.60 -87.92
N GLY A 366 -7.47 -32.56 -86.77
CA GLY A 366 -8.29 -33.71 -86.39
C GLY A 366 -8.07 -34.30 -85.02
N GLY A 367 -9.12 -34.19 -84.17
CA GLY A 367 -9.66 -35.29 -83.37
C GLY A 367 -9.19 -35.45 -81.91
N GLY A 368 -10.03 -35.04 -81.00
CA GLY A 368 -10.68 -35.83 -79.98
C GLY A 368 -9.85 -36.43 -78.84
N GLY A 369 -10.28 -36.16 -77.61
CA GLY A 369 -10.13 -37.14 -76.54
C GLY A 369 -9.61 -36.58 -75.19
N ALA A 370 -10.53 -36.38 -74.35
CA ALA A 370 -10.63 -36.39 -72.88
C ALA A 370 -9.42 -36.76 -72.02
N GLY A 371 -9.29 -36.04 -70.93
CA GLY A 371 -9.07 -36.66 -69.65
C GLY A 371 -7.80 -36.21 -68.87
N GLY A 372 -8.01 -35.65 -67.71
CA GLY A 372 -7.09 -35.79 -66.58
C GLY A 372 -6.32 -34.55 -66.16
N GLY A 373 -6.87 -33.87 -65.18
CA GLY A 373 -6.29 -32.73 -64.56
C GLY A 373 -5.09 -33.04 -63.67
N HIS A 374 -4.20 -32.13 -63.59
CA HIS A 374 -3.40 -31.89 -62.37
C HIS A 374 -3.07 -30.41 -62.33
N SER A 375 -3.63 -29.76 -61.26
CA SER A 375 -3.34 -28.38 -60.92
C SER A 375 -1.97 -28.27 -60.24
N PRO A 376 -1.22 -27.18 -60.44
CA PRO A 376 -0.04 -26.87 -59.63
C PRO A 376 -0.44 -26.25 -58.29
N VAL A 377 0.21 -26.66 -57.27
CA VAL A 377 0.05 -26.16 -55.89
C VAL A 377 0.82 -24.85 -55.78
N GLU A 378 0.11 -23.75 -55.58
CA GLU A 378 0.68 -22.47 -55.11
C GLU A 378 0.89 -22.53 -53.63
N PHE A 379 2.13 -22.28 -53.17
CA PHE A 379 2.47 -21.98 -51.76
C PHE A 379 2.29 -20.47 -51.55
N SER A 380 1.19 -20.06 -50.95
CA SER A 380 1.01 -18.73 -50.39
C SER A 380 1.24 -18.80 -48.87
N ASN A 381 2.26 -18.07 -48.39
CA ASN A 381 2.45 -17.78 -46.99
C ASN A 381 1.56 -16.62 -46.58
N GLU A 382 0.44 -16.87 -45.95
CA GLU A 382 -0.34 -15.87 -45.26
C GLU A 382 -0.24 -16.06 -43.76
N ILE A 383 0.14 -14.98 -43.07
CA ILE A 383 0.13 -14.84 -41.59
C ILE A 383 -1.23 -14.28 -41.20
N PRO A 384 -1.97 -14.85 -40.25
CA PRO A 384 -3.31 -14.38 -39.88
C PRO A 384 -3.27 -13.18 -38.95
N TYR A 385 -3.88 -12.08 -39.35
CA TYR A 385 -4.31 -10.98 -38.49
C TYR A 385 -5.61 -11.35 -37.77
N GLY A 386 -5.66 -11.20 -36.45
CA GLY A 386 -6.87 -11.31 -35.62
C GLY A 386 -7.72 -10.03 -35.64
N PRO A 387 -8.98 -10.09 -35.20
CA PRO A 387 -10.02 -9.13 -35.59
C PRO A 387 -10.06 -7.87 -34.72
N ARG A 388 -10.27 -6.72 -35.40
CA ARG A 388 -10.68 -5.43 -34.83
C ARG A 388 -12.17 -5.49 -34.47
N SER A 389 -12.50 -5.13 -33.23
CA SER A 389 -13.84 -4.67 -32.86
C SER A 389 -13.92 -3.15 -32.99
N ARG A 390 -14.85 -2.68 -33.81
CA ARG A 390 -15.35 -1.29 -33.87
C ARG A 390 -16.40 -1.13 -32.77
N GLU A 391 -16.36 -0.03 -32.04
CA GLU A 391 -17.57 0.64 -31.57
C GLU A 391 -17.40 2.15 -31.71
N ASP A 392 -18.29 2.71 -32.52
CA ASP A 392 -18.56 4.13 -32.66
C ASP A 392 -19.34 4.64 -31.46
N THR A 393 -19.00 5.80 -30.95
CA THR A 393 -20.02 6.80 -30.57
C THR A 393 -19.41 8.21 -30.51
N SER A 394 -19.97 9.03 -31.37
CA SER A 394 -19.90 10.47 -31.53
C SER A 394 -20.46 11.18 -30.30
N THR A 395 -19.78 12.21 -29.80
CA THR A 395 -20.43 13.47 -29.38
C THR A 395 -19.43 14.63 -29.39
N ARG A 396 -19.87 15.65 -30.00
CA ARG A 396 -19.35 16.97 -30.33
C ARG A 396 -19.66 17.94 -29.16
N HIS A 397 -18.72 18.78 -28.71
CA HIS A 397 -18.93 20.19 -28.28
C HIS A 397 -17.57 20.80 -28.01
N GLU A 398 -17.18 21.71 -28.84
CA GLU A 398 -17.18 23.19 -28.80
C GLU A 398 -16.19 23.84 -27.80
N ASP A 399 -15.30 24.57 -28.43
CA ASP A 399 -14.37 25.63 -28.04
C ASP A 399 -14.70 26.51 -26.84
N ILE A 400 -13.69 26.81 -26.01
CA ILE A 400 -13.46 28.15 -25.48
C ILE A 400 -11.95 28.39 -25.29
N VAL A 401 -11.45 29.33 -26.08
CA VAL A 401 -10.13 29.97 -25.94
C VAL A 401 -10.17 30.96 -24.80
N THR A 402 -9.26 30.84 -23.84
CA THR A 402 -8.87 32.01 -23.03
C THR A 402 -7.37 32.02 -22.77
N ARG A 403 -6.78 33.07 -23.30
CA ARG A 403 -5.40 33.50 -23.21
C ARG A 403 -5.16 34.16 -21.84
N GLY A 404 -4.29 33.57 -20.99
CA GLY A 404 -3.86 34.20 -19.75
C GLY A 404 -2.35 34.23 -19.67
N GLN A 405 -1.78 35.44 -19.81
CA GLN A 405 -0.38 35.73 -19.56
C GLN A 405 -0.07 35.58 -18.07
N VAL A 406 0.97 34.83 -17.74
CA VAL A 406 1.56 34.83 -16.39
C VAL A 406 3.00 35.34 -16.48
N THR A 407 3.20 36.47 -15.87
CA THR A 407 4.47 37.15 -15.64
C THR A 407 5.23 36.49 -14.50
N HIS A 408 6.49 36.17 -14.74
CA HIS A 408 7.44 35.70 -13.70
C HIS A 408 8.04 36.89 -12.93
N PRO A 409 8.20 36.83 -11.61
CA PRO A 409 9.13 37.68 -10.87
C PRO A 409 10.48 36.96 -10.64
N ARG A 410 11.55 37.73 -10.88
CA ARG A 410 12.95 37.37 -10.57
C ARG A 410 13.21 37.35 -9.06
N PRO A 411 14.07 36.48 -8.54
CA PRO A 411 14.54 36.55 -7.17
C PRO A 411 15.77 37.45 -7.00
N ASN A 412 15.70 38.26 -5.96
CA ASN A 412 16.79 39.12 -5.48
C ASN A 412 17.82 38.30 -4.68
N HIS A 413 19.09 38.51 -5.01
CA HIS A 413 20.27 38.09 -4.22
C HIS A 413 20.32 38.84 -2.88
N ARG A 414 20.46 38.12 -1.78
CA ARG A 414 21.06 38.61 -0.53
C ARG A 414 21.96 37.53 0.06
N THR A 415 23.21 37.89 0.24
CA THR A 415 24.32 37.21 0.91
C THR A 415 24.05 36.99 2.41
N PRO A 416 24.46 35.87 3.02
CA PRO A 416 24.35 35.68 4.47
C PRO A 416 25.61 36.14 5.19
N SER A 417 25.40 36.87 6.27
CA SER A 417 26.37 37.25 7.29
C SER A 417 26.57 36.14 8.32
N GLN A 418 27.81 35.90 8.72
CA GLN A 418 28.26 34.94 9.73
C GLN A 418 27.83 35.36 11.16
N PRO A 419 27.62 34.38 12.09
CA PRO A 419 27.47 34.65 13.51
C PRO A 419 28.82 34.57 14.27
N PRO A 420 28.93 35.24 15.42
CA PRO A 420 30.17 35.29 16.19
C PRO A 420 30.35 34.10 17.15
N THR A 421 31.59 33.74 17.30
CA THR A 421 32.13 32.78 18.26
C THR A 421 32.10 33.33 19.69
N ASP A 422 31.65 32.56 20.67
CA ASP A 422 32.03 32.74 22.05
C ASP A 422 32.39 31.43 22.74
N LYS A 423 33.60 31.45 23.31
CA LYS A 423 34.24 30.43 24.13
C LYS A 423 33.78 30.58 25.60
N LYS A 424 33.55 29.48 26.32
CA LYS A 424 34.13 29.23 27.66
C LYS A 424 33.54 27.99 28.36
N ARG A 425 34.46 27.10 28.63
CA ARG A 425 34.90 26.48 29.91
C ARG A 425 34.09 25.34 30.49
N HIS A 426 34.80 24.20 30.51
CA HIS A 426 34.62 23.10 31.48
C HIS A 426 34.99 23.53 32.92
N PRO A 427 34.46 22.84 33.92
CA PRO A 427 35.34 22.01 34.73
C PRO A 427 34.81 20.59 35.04
N HIS A 428 35.78 19.73 35.28
CA HIS A 428 35.74 18.38 35.80
C HIS A 428 35.13 18.28 37.21
N HIS A 429 34.50 17.14 37.53
CA HIS A 429 34.65 16.27 38.69
C HIS A 429 33.50 15.28 38.69
N ALA A 430 33.76 14.06 38.79
CA ALA A 430 34.22 13.10 39.76
C ALA A 430 33.19 11.95 39.85
N MET A 431 33.70 10.75 39.86
CA MET A 431 33.06 9.45 40.09
C MET A 431 32.20 9.42 41.35
N GLY A 432 31.09 8.65 41.30
CA GLY A 432 30.29 8.25 42.44
C GLY A 432 29.41 7.06 42.09
N GLU A 433 29.62 6.02 42.84
CA GLU A 433 29.12 4.65 42.82
C GLU A 433 27.62 4.45 42.70
N GLN A 434 27.27 3.36 42.02
CA GLN A 434 26.24 2.36 42.24
C GLN A 434 25.08 2.69 43.21
N GLY A 435 23.87 2.59 42.67
CA GLY A 435 22.63 2.47 43.40
C GLY A 435 21.55 1.91 42.53
N ASP A 436 21.40 0.58 42.51
CA ASP A 436 20.29 -0.16 41.95
C ASP A 436 19.02 0.16 42.76
N SER A 437 18.13 0.99 42.22
CA SER A 437 16.81 1.25 42.79
C SER A 437 15.74 1.04 41.78
N ARG A 438 15.22 -0.21 41.76
CA ARG A 438 13.93 -0.52 41.14
C ARG A 438 12.83 0.30 41.81
N PRO A 439 11.91 0.94 41.08
CA PRO A 439 10.76 1.58 41.69
C PRO A 439 9.81 0.51 42.26
N SER A 440 9.52 0.65 43.55
CA SER A 440 8.54 -0.14 44.30
C SER A 440 7.14 -0.02 43.70
N ARG A 441 6.52 -1.15 43.39
CA ARG A 441 5.11 -1.24 42.96
C ARG A 441 4.19 -0.77 44.08
N PRO A 442 3.14 0.02 43.79
CA PRO A 442 2.13 0.37 44.79
C PRO A 442 1.23 -0.85 45.12
N PRO A 443 0.71 -0.93 46.38
CA PRO A 443 0.18 -2.16 46.98
C PRO A 443 -1.28 -2.50 46.66
N TRP A 444 -1.81 -2.17 45.45
CA TRP A 444 -3.24 -2.41 45.10
C TRP A 444 -3.42 -3.11 43.73
N TRP A 445 -2.44 -3.96 43.34
CA TRP A 445 -2.52 -4.75 42.10
C TRP A 445 -2.85 -6.23 42.31
N ASP A 446 -3.58 -6.59 43.38
CA ASP A 446 -4.15 -7.94 43.53
C ASP A 446 -5.65 -7.88 43.22
N TRP A 447 -6.02 -8.18 41.99
CA TRP A 447 -7.35 -8.64 41.65
C TRP A 447 -7.27 -10.14 41.38
N ASP A 448 -7.73 -10.87 42.39
CA ASP A 448 -7.91 -12.31 42.37
C ASP A 448 -8.98 -12.67 41.32
N GLN A 449 -8.62 -13.54 40.39
CA GLN A 449 -9.57 -14.18 39.49
C GLN A 449 -10.32 -15.27 40.25
N SER A 450 -11.40 -14.88 40.93
CA SER A 450 -12.38 -15.86 41.42
C SER A 450 -13.40 -16.13 40.33
N THR A 451 -13.33 -17.31 39.81
CA THR A 451 -14.29 -18.00 38.97
C THR A 451 -15.70 -17.89 39.48
N THR A 452 -16.59 -17.22 38.76
CA THR A 452 -18.03 -17.25 39.00
C THR A 452 -18.61 -18.52 38.39
N SER A 453 -18.87 -19.48 39.25
CA SER A 453 -19.84 -20.55 38.98
C SER A 453 -21.24 -19.96 39.04
N GLU A 454 -21.95 -19.91 37.93
CA GLU A 454 -23.39 -19.63 37.90
C GLU A 454 -24.15 -20.77 38.56
N VAL A 455 -24.58 -20.52 39.79
CA VAL A 455 -25.62 -21.33 40.45
C VAL A 455 -26.99 -20.78 40.03
N LEU A 456 -27.71 -21.54 39.24
CA LEU A 456 -29.12 -21.35 38.94
C LEU A 456 -29.90 -21.29 40.25
N ARG A 457 -30.27 -20.10 40.74
CA ARG A 457 -31.27 -19.94 41.78
C ARG A 457 -32.63 -20.08 41.13
N ILE A 458 -33.23 -21.27 41.30
CA ILE A 458 -34.64 -21.51 41.03
C ILE A 458 -35.43 -20.72 42.08
N ASP A 459 -36.20 -19.76 41.63
CA ASP A 459 -37.03 -18.90 42.47
C ASP A 459 -38.17 -19.73 43.08
N HIS A 460 -38.11 -19.94 44.38
CA HIS A 460 -39.11 -20.74 45.14
C HIS A 460 -40.54 -20.21 45.00
N SER A 461 -40.72 -18.96 44.56
CA SER A 461 -42.03 -18.36 44.31
C SER A 461 -42.75 -18.96 43.09
N ALA A 462 -41.96 -19.35 42.04
CA ALA A 462 -42.54 -19.97 40.84
C ALA A 462 -43.03 -21.40 41.10
N LEU A 463 -42.35 -22.12 42.01
CA LEU A 463 -42.74 -23.48 42.38
C LEU A 463 -44.05 -23.56 43.17
N LEU A 464 -44.31 -22.55 44.04
CA LEU A 464 -45.53 -22.47 44.82
C LEU A 464 -46.77 -22.13 43.97
N VAL A 465 -46.61 -21.29 42.94
CA VAL A 465 -47.72 -20.97 42.02
C VAL A 465 -48.07 -22.17 41.13
N LEU A 466 -47.06 -22.98 40.70
CA LEU A 466 -47.32 -24.20 39.94
C LEU A 466 -48.04 -25.27 40.78
N LEU A 467 -47.70 -25.39 42.06
CA LEU A 467 -48.37 -26.34 42.98
C LEU A 467 -49.82 -25.97 43.27
N CYS A 468 -50.15 -24.66 43.31
CA CYS A 468 -51.57 -24.22 43.47
C CYS A 468 -52.39 -24.42 42.18
N LEU A 469 -51.78 -24.37 40.99
CA LEU A 469 -52.46 -24.59 39.72
C LEU A 469 -52.70 -26.09 39.43
N VAL A 470 -51.81 -26.96 39.85
CA VAL A 470 -51.96 -28.43 39.67
C VAL A 470 -52.92 -29.04 40.71
N GLY A 471 -53.09 -28.41 41.91
CA GLY A 471 -54.03 -28.87 42.94
C GLY A 471 -55.50 -28.64 42.59
N ASN A 472 -55.85 -27.79 41.64
CA ASN A 472 -57.22 -27.51 41.20
C ASN A 472 -57.74 -28.32 40.01
N VAL A 473 -56.94 -29.24 39.48
CA VAL A 473 -57.35 -30.11 38.35
C VAL A 473 -57.63 -31.56 38.78
N LEU A 474 -57.45 -31.89 40.06
CA LEU A 474 -57.64 -33.27 40.59
C LEU A 474 -58.67 -33.32 41.74
N VAL A 475 -59.72 -32.48 41.74
CA VAL A 475 -60.93 -32.65 42.57
C VAL A 475 -62.16 -32.46 41.70
#